data_724457697caea7ab0d7936c288bc4c65
#
_entry.id   724457697caea7ab0d7936c288bc4c65
#
_cell.length_a   1.000
_cell.length_b   1.000
_cell.length_c   1.000
_cell.angle_alpha   90.00
_cell.angle_beta   90.00
_cell.angle_gamma   90.00
#
_symmetry.space_group_name_H-M   'P 1'
#
loop_
_entity.id
_entity.type
_entity.pdbx_description
1 polymer ?
#
loop_
_entity_poly.entity_id
_entity_poly.type
_entity_poly.pdbx_seq_one_letter_code
_entity_poly.pdbx_strand_id
1 'polypeptide(L)'
;MNLKSTIKSLIYWTLPNGIKDILLSMYSNQFRNNDFNVEKAFVKKLSKVNSKFKNIHHGERCFILATGPSIKAQDLTGLRSELSIAVSQFFLHKDIKTISPKYHILAPSHHPFNFNDLNKVFDGFKQSYTDDVTYFLGYAPYIYSNYRFLENYPEYKNNNQYFVNYSLNKSLDESSYLNSEVWEIDKSPFSVRTVIYSAIQVAIYMGCKEIYLIGCDHDYLNDTSRVTNHHFYKEEEGISDAEHLSSFTTERWFEEYYFRWKQYRLMKQYAQTKGCQIFNATQGGMLDVFPRVTLESVLSKNLD
;
A
#
# COMPACT_ATOMS: atom_id res chain seq x y z
N MET A 1 -10.58 21.74 -29.81
CA MET A 1 -11.40 20.59 -29.40
C MET A 1 -10.65 19.33 -29.84
N ASN A 2 -10.28 18.45 -28.94
CA ASN A 2 -9.32 17.36 -29.24
C ASN A 2 -10.11 16.20 -29.90
N LEU A 3 -9.74 15.79 -31.12
CA LEU A 3 -10.38 14.73 -31.90
C LEU A 3 -10.62 13.44 -31.08
N LYS A 4 -9.72 13.15 -30.12
CA LYS A 4 -9.81 12.03 -29.16
C LYS A 4 -11.05 12.14 -28.24
N SER A 5 -11.42 13.34 -27.78
CA SER A 5 -12.57 13.54 -26.88
C SER A 5 -13.89 13.41 -27.64
N THR A 6 -13.92 13.84 -28.88
CA THR A 6 -15.09 13.78 -29.74
C THR A 6 -15.43 12.34 -30.14
N ILE A 7 -14.44 11.52 -30.52
CA ILE A 7 -14.63 10.11 -30.85
C ILE A 7 -15.09 9.31 -29.61
N LYS A 8 -14.50 9.58 -28.44
CA LYS A 8 -14.91 8.94 -27.20
C LYS A 8 -16.36 9.26 -26.82
N SER A 9 -16.76 10.53 -26.97
CA SER A 9 -18.14 10.98 -26.75
C SER A 9 -19.13 10.32 -27.68
N LEU A 10 -18.82 10.21 -28.99
CA LEU A 10 -19.66 9.53 -29.98
C LEU A 10 -19.88 8.05 -29.64
N ILE A 11 -18.85 7.33 -29.26
CA ILE A 11 -18.94 5.91 -28.87
C ILE A 11 -19.84 5.75 -27.62
N TYR A 12 -19.80 6.68 -26.68
CA TYR A 12 -20.62 6.62 -25.46
C TYR A 12 -22.12 6.81 -25.74
N TRP A 13 -22.49 7.61 -26.72
CA TRP A 13 -23.89 7.99 -26.95
C TRP A 13 -24.64 7.12 -28.01
N THR A 14 -23.93 6.39 -28.87
CA THR A 14 -24.56 5.77 -30.05
C THR A 14 -24.54 4.23 -30.03
N LEU A 15 -23.79 3.57 -29.14
CA LEU A 15 -23.61 2.11 -29.24
C LEU A 15 -24.12 1.36 -28.00
N PRO A 16 -24.65 0.12 -28.17
CA PRO A 16 -24.97 -0.78 -27.05
C PRO A 16 -23.75 -1.07 -26.15
N ASN A 17 -23.97 -1.26 -24.86
CA ASN A 17 -22.90 -1.38 -23.86
C ASN A 17 -21.84 -2.44 -24.19
N GLY A 18 -22.22 -3.63 -24.65
CA GLY A 18 -21.25 -4.68 -25.00
C GLY A 18 -20.35 -4.33 -26.21
N ILE A 19 -20.86 -3.55 -27.18
CA ILE A 19 -20.06 -3.08 -28.33
C ILE A 19 -19.16 -1.92 -27.91
N LYS A 20 -19.61 -1.07 -26.99
CA LYS A 20 -18.79 0.00 -26.41
C LYS A 20 -17.54 -0.55 -25.74
N ASP A 21 -17.69 -1.59 -24.91
CA ASP A 21 -16.57 -2.17 -24.15
C ASP A 21 -15.54 -2.80 -25.10
N ILE A 22 -15.99 -3.47 -26.15
CA ILE A 22 -15.11 -4.04 -27.18
C ILE A 22 -14.37 -2.92 -27.94
N LEU A 23 -15.07 -1.89 -28.43
CA LEU A 23 -14.45 -0.78 -29.16
C LEU A 23 -13.54 0.07 -28.28
N LEU A 24 -13.91 0.33 -27.04
CA LEU A 24 -13.04 1.03 -26.08
C LEU A 24 -11.81 0.20 -25.74
N SER A 25 -11.91 -1.11 -25.63
CA SER A 25 -10.78 -2.01 -25.44
C SER A 25 -9.85 -2.06 -26.66
N MET A 26 -10.42 -2.12 -27.88
CA MET A 26 -9.65 -2.09 -29.14
C MET A 26 -8.99 -0.73 -29.36
N TYR A 27 -9.69 0.36 -29.10
CA TYR A 27 -9.15 1.73 -29.15
C TYR A 27 -8.04 1.94 -28.12
N SER A 28 -8.24 1.47 -26.89
CA SER A 28 -7.22 1.52 -25.86
C SER A 28 -5.98 0.67 -26.21
N ASN A 29 -6.15 -0.47 -26.85
CA ASN A 29 -5.05 -1.37 -27.25
C ASN A 29 -4.23 -0.83 -28.42
N GLN A 30 -4.84 -0.16 -29.38
CA GLN A 30 -4.16 0.36 -30.58
C GLN A 30 -3.27 1.58 -30.28
N PHE A 31 -3.67 2.43 -29.32
CA PHE A 31 -2.86 3.55 -28.84
C PHE A 31 -1.88 3.18 -27.71
N ARG A 32 -2.05 2.01 -27.08
CA ARG A 32 -1.25 1.51 -25.96
C ARG A 32 0.15 1.04 -26.36
N ASN A 33 0.37 0.59 -27.59
CA ASN A 33 1.59 -0.16 -27.91
C ASN A 33 2.87 0.70 -27.97
N ASN A 34 2.82 1.95 -28.43
CA ASN A 34 4.01 2.81 -28.46
C ASN A 34 4.22 3.56 -27.13
N ASP A 35 3.16 4.16 -26.57
CA ASP A 35 3.24 4.82 -25.26
C ASP A 35 3.54 3.82 -24.15
N PHE A 36 3.01 2.60 -24.25
CA PHE A 36 3.21 1.52 -23.28
C PHE A 36 4.67 1.03 -23.18
N ASN A 37 5.39 0.95 -24.28
CA ASN A 37 6.80 0.54 -24.26
C ASN A 37 7.70 1.63 -23.65
N VAL A 38 7.42 2.88 -23.93
CA VAL A 38 8.14 4.03 -23.36
C VAL A 38 7.84 4.13 -21.87
N GLU A 39 6.57 3.99 -21.48
CA GLU A 39 6.16 4.00 -20.08
C GLU A 39 6.76 2.81 -19.31
N LYS A 40 6.77 1.61 -19.89
CA LYS A 40 7.37 0.42 -19.27
C LYS A 40 8.87 0.57 -19.03
N ALA A 41 9.61 1.13 -19.97
CA ALA A 41 11.03 1.40 -19.83
C ALA A 41 11.31 2.45 -18.74
N PHE A 42 10.50 3.51 -18.72
CA PHE A 42 10.56 4.57 -17.71
C PHE A 42 10.29 4.02 -16.30
N VAL A 43 9.21 3.29 -16.12
CA VAL A 43 8.82 2.73 -14.82
C VAL A 43 9.84 1.70 -14.33
N LYS A 44 10.41 0.89 -15.22
CA LYS A 44 11.52 -0.01 -14.89
C LYS A 44 12.74 0.76 -14.36
N LYS A 45 13.04 1.92 -14.94
CA LYS A 45 14.15 2.79 -14.46
C LYS A 45 13.83 3.37 -13.08
N LEU A 46 12.58 3.80 -12.84
CA LEU A 46 12.15 4.32 -11.54
C LEU A 46 12.30 3.27 -10.44
N SER A 47 11.90 2.03 -10.70
CA SER A 47 11.95 0.96 -9.69
C SER A 47 13.35 0.43 -9.43
N LYS A 48 14.23 0.42 -10.45
CA LYS A 48 15.57 -0.18 -10.34
C LYS A 48 16.45 0.46 -9.26
N VAL A 49 16.25 1.73 -8.95
CA VAL A 49 16.99 2.43 -7.88
C VAL A 49 16.72 1.83 -6.49
N ASN A 50 15.61 1.10 -6.34
CA ASN A 50 15.25 0.43 -5.09
C ASN A 50 16.20 -0.74 -4.76
N SER A 51 17.03 -1.19 -5.71
CA SER A 51 18.02 -2.27 -5.47
C SER A 51 18.97 -1.98 -4.31
N LYS A 52 19.22 -0.72 -4.00
CA LYS A 52 20.05 -0.31 -2.87
C LYS A 52 19.46 -0.68 -1.50
N PHE A 53 18.15 -0.97 -1.43
CA PHE A 53 17.48 -1.37 -0.19
C PHE A 53 17.55 -2.88 0.07
N LYS A 54 18.09 -3.67 -0.85
CA LYS A 54 18.15 -5.11 -0.70
C LYS A 54 19.04 -5.50 0.46
N ASN A 55 18.47 -6.22 1.45
CA ASN A 55 19.17 -6.74 2.63
C ASN A 55 19.84 -5.70 3.56
N ILE A 56 19.48 -4.40 3.46
CA ILE A 56 20.08 -3.35 4.32
C ILE A 56 19.70 -3.48 5.80
N HIS A 57 18.65 -4.26 6.11
CA HIS A 57 18.16 -4.58 7.45
C HIS A 57 18.21 -6.09 7.71
N HIS A 58 19.25 -6.75 7.17
CA HIS A 58 19.40 -8.20 7.30
C HIS A 58 19.48 -8.62 8.78
N GLY A 59 18.55 -9.48 9.19
CA GLY A 59 18.50 -10.03 10.53
C GLY A 59 17.79 -9.14 11.56
N GLU A 60 17.43 -7.91 11.22
CA GLU A 60 16.70 -7.01 12.11
C GLU A 60 15.22 -7.40 12.21
N ARG A 61 14.56 -6.97 13.30
CA ARG A 61 13.09 -6.98 13.41
C ARG A 61 12.52 -5.67 12.91
N CYS A 62 11.29 -5.72 12.36
CA CYS A 62 10.60 -4.57 11.79
C CYS A 62 9.15 -4.51 12.25
N PHE A 63 8.66 -3.32 12.58
CA PHE A 63 7.27 -3.06 12.96
C PHE A 63 6.53 -2.34 11.83
N ILE A 64 5.43 -2.93 11.35
CA ILE A 64 4.55 -2.31 10.35
C ILE A 64 3.38 -1.65 11.07
N LEU A 65 3.27 -0.34 10.91
CA LEU A 65 2.32 0.51 11.60
C LEU A 65 1.17 0.86 10.66
N ALA A 66 0.06 0.14 10.79
CA ALA A 66 -1.15 0.33 10.02
C ALA A 66 -2.12 1.31 10.70
N THR A 67 -3.28 1.53 10.10
CA THR A 67 -4.21 2.59 10.50
C THR A 67 -5.49 2.09 11.14
N GLY A 68 -5.57 0.81 11.49
CA GLY A 68 -6.77 0.25 12.10
C GLY A 68 -7.09 0.83 13.49
N PRO A 69 -8.36 0.82 13.90
CA PRO A 69 -8.83 1.50 15.11
C PRO A 69 -8.26 0.93 16.42
N SER A 70 -7.82 -0.33 16.44
CA SER A 70 -7.21 -0.97 17.63
C SER A 70 -5.97 -0.23 18.15
N ILE A 71 -5.29 0.51 17.29
CA ILE A 71 -4.09 1.28 17.65
C ILE A 71 -4.34 2.31 18.75
N LYS A 72 -5.58 2.80 18.88
CA LYS A 72 -5.96 3.74 19.96
C LYS A 72 -5.76 3.17 21.36
N ALA A 73 -5.83 1.85 21.50
CA ALA A 73 -5.72 1.14 22.78
C ALA A 73 -4.28 0.66 23.07
N GLN A 74 -3.33 0.85 22.14
CA GLN A 74 -1.93 0.40 22.30
C GLN A 74 -1.01 1.59 22.58
N ASP A 75 -0.08 1.43 23.51
CA ASP A 75 1.03 2.36 23.70
C ASP A 75 2.15 2.01 22.71
N LEU A 76 2.39 2.92 21.76
CA LEU A 76 3.40 2.75 20.72
C LEU A 76 4.70 3.49 21.01
N THR A 77 4.83 4.16 22.15
CA THR A 77 6.03 4.97 22.49
C THR A 77 7.29 4.14 22.63
N GLY A 78 7.16 2.86 23.00
CA GLY A 78 8.26 1.89 23.03
C GLY A 78 8.89 1.57 21.68
N LEU A 79 8.27 2.00 20.55
CA LEU A 79 8.81 1.79 19.21
C LEU A 79 9.86 2.83 18.78
N ARG A 80 10.17 3.80 19.61
CA ARG A 80 11.08 4.92 19.32
C ARG A 80 12.44 4.49 18.73
N SER A 81 12.98 3.38 19.17
CA SER A 81 14.31 2.89 18.74
C SER A 81 14.20 1.68 17.80
N GLU A 82 12.99 1.34 17.37
CA GLU A 82 12.73 0.18 16.55
C GLU A 82 12.68 0.55 15.07
N LEU A 83 13.14 -0.38 14.24
CA LEU A 83 12.91 -0.26 12.81
C LEU A 83 11.41 -0.35 12.52
N SER A 84 10.83 0.73 12.02
CA SER A 84 9.40 0.76 11.74
C SER A 84 9.08 1.33 10.36
N ILE A 85 7.99 0.81 9.79
CA ILE A 85 7.41 1.20 8.51
C ILE A 85 5.98 1.66 8.77
N ALA A 86 5.71 2.94 8.64
CA ALA A 86 4.37 3.48 8.68
C ALA A 86 3.69 3.35 7.31
N VAL A 87 2.37 3.24 7.28
CA VAL A 87 1.62 3.16 6.01
C VAL A 87 0.46 4.15 5.97
N SER A 88 0.03 4.50 4.76
CA SER A 88 -1.14 5.35 4.49
C SER A 88 -1.11 6.66 5.31
N GLN A 89 -2.10 6.89 6.14
CA GLN A 89 -2.22 8.10 6.95
C GLN A 89 -1.78 7.90 8.41
N PHE A 90 -0.86 6.97 8.67
CA PHE A 90 -0.31 6.79 10.01
C PHE A 90 0.38 8.05 10.56
N PHE A 91 0.80 8.98 9.70
CA PHE A 91 1.36 10.28 10.10
C PHE A 91 0.41 11.12 10.97
N LEU A 92 -0.90 10.80 11.00
CA LEU A 92 -1.90 11.43 11.88
C LEU A 92 -1.85 10.90 13.32
N HIS A 93 -1.01 9.88 13.61
CA HIS A 93 -0.93 9.33 14.95
C HIS A 93 -0.34 10.34 15.94
N LYS A 94 -0.96 10.48 17.12
CA LYS A 94 -0.57 11.45 18.17
C LYS A 94 0.91 11.34 18.58
N ASP A 95 1.45 10.13 18.60
CA ASP A 95 2.83 9.84 19.02
C ASP A 95 3.80 9.72 17.86
N ILE A 96 3.43 10.17 16.65
CA ILE A 96 4.23 9.99 15.43
C ILE A 96 5.67 10.53 15.56
N LYS A 97 5.82 11.67 16.22
CA LYS A 97 7.14 12.30 16.46
C LYS A 97 7.99 11.52 17.47
N THR A 98 7.37 10.80 18.39
CA THR A 98 8.07 9.92 19.35
C THR A 98 8.47 8.61 18.69
N ILE A 99 7.57 7.99 17.94
CA ILE A 99 7.79 6.73 17.20
C ILE A 99 8.87 6.94 16.13
N SER A 100 8.78 8.05 15.39
CA SER A 100 9.71 8.45 14.31
C SER A 100 10.03 7.30 13.35
N PRO A 101 9.03 6.79 12.59
CA PRO A 101 9.25 5.66 11.69
C PRO A 101 10.30 6.00 10.63
N LYS A 102 11.21 5.05 10.38
CA LYS A 102 12.28 5.21 9.39
C LYS A 102 11.77 5.18 7.95
N TYR A 103 10.67 4.48 7.72
CA TYR A 103 10.06 4.31 6.41
C TYR A 103 8.58 4.66 6.43
N HIS A 104 8.11 5.20 5.31
CA HIS A 104 6.68 5.40 5.08
C HIS A 104 6.28 4.88 3.71
N ILE A 105 5.17 4.12 3.65
CA ILE A 105 4.66 3.56 2.40
C ILE A 105 3.29 4.16 2.08
N LEU A 106 3.18 4.70 0.87
CA LEU A 106 1.93 5.16 0.29
C LEU A 106 1.56 4.27 -0.89
N ALA A 107 0.34 3.74 -0.86
CA ALA A 107 -0.18 2.91 -1.94
C ALA A 107 -0.27 3.69 -3.27
N PRO A 108 -0.36 2.99 -4.43
CA PRO A 108 -0.69 3.65 -5.69
C PRO A 108 -2.01 4.38 -5.57
N SER A 109 -2.05 5.64 -5.99
CA SER A 109 -3.29 6.41 -6.05
C SER A 109 -4.19 5.88 -7.16
N HIS A 110 -5.48 5.90 -6.93
CA HIS A 110 -6.52 5.45 -7.87
C HIS A 110 -7.77 6.33 -7.73
N HIS A 111 -8.73 6.18 -8.65
CA HIS A 111 -10.02 6.83 -8.50
C HIS A 111 -10.70 6.41 -7.17
N PRO A 112 -11.31 7.33 -6.39
CA PRO A 112 -11.64 8.72 -6.73
C PRO A 112 -10.59 9.77 -6.32
N PHE A 113 -9.43 9.39 -5.80
CA PHE A 113 -8.42 10.31 -5.30
C PHE A 113 -7.96 11.32 -6.36
N ASN A 114 -7.70 12.53 -5.93
CA ASN A 114 -7.26 13.65 -6.75
C ASN A 114 -6.07 14.40 -6.10
N PHE A 115 -5.58 15.46 -6.72
CA PHE A 115 -4.44 16.22 -6.20
C PHE A 115 -4.70 16.93 -4.88
N ASN A 116 -5.96 17.33 -4.58
CA ASN A 116 -6.25 17.92 -3.28
C ASN A 116 -6.11 16.91 -2.13
N ASP A 117 -6.46 15.65 -2.40
CA ASP A 117 -6.27 14.57 -1.43
C ASP A 117 -4.78 14.29 -1.22
N LEU A 118 -4.00 14.26 -2.29
CA LEU A 118 -2.54 14.10 -2.20
C LEU A 118 -1.88 15.28 -1.52
N ASN A 119 -2.35 16.53 -1.73
CA ASN A 119 -1.86 17.69 -0.99
C ASN A 119 -1.98 17.49 0.52
N LYS A 120 -3.15 17.03 1.01
CA LYS A 120 -3.34 16.75 2.44
C LYS A 120 -2.32 15.73 2.97
N VAL A 121 -2.06 14.67 2.20
CA VAL A 121 -1.10 13.63 2.59
C VAL A 121 0.32 14.19 2.65
N PHE A 122 0.77 14.89 1.62
CA PHE A 122 2.14 15.41 1.55
C PHE A 122 2.38 16.58 2.51
N ASP A 123 1.35 17.40 2.79
CA ASP A 123 1.39 18.39 3.88
C ASP A 123 1.50 17.69 5.24
N GLY A 124 0.73 16.61 5.45
CA GLY A 124 0.83 15.78 6.64
C GLY A 124 2.24 15.20 6.83
N PHE A 125 2.90 14.75 5.77
CA PHE A 125 4.29 14.30 5.83
C PHE A 125 5.23 15.42 6.28
N LYS A 126 5.14 16.61 5.68
CA LYS A 126 5.96 17.77 6.07
C LYS A 126 5.78 18.18 7.53
N GLN A 127 4.57 18.06 8.07
CA GLN A 127 4.26 18.45 9.45
C GLN A 127 4.67 17.42 10.48
N SER A 128 4.66 16.14 10.10
CA SER A 128 4.77 15.00 11.01
C SER A 128 6.17 14.38 11.03
N TYR A 129 6.89 14.44 9.92
CA TYR A 129 8.16 13.75 9.74
C TYR A 129 9.35 14.72 9.61
N THR A 130 10.51 14.20 9.93
CA THR A 130 11.81 14.81 9.66
C THR A 130 12.32 14.43 8.26
N ASP A 131 13.35 15.10 7.77
CA ASP A 131 13.87 14.91 6.39
C ASP A 131 14.55 13.56 6.15
N ASP A 132 14.80 12.78 7.20
CA ASP A 132 15.46 11.47 7.14
C ASP A 132 14.51 10.30 6.86
N VAL A 133 13.20 10.52 6.87
CA VAL A 133 12.22 9.48 6.53
C VAL A 133 12.33 9.12 5.04
N THR A 134 12.39 7.82 4.77
CA THR A 134 12.38 7.29 3.41
C THR A 134 10.97 6.88 3.00
N TYR A 135 10.52 7.35 1.83
CA TYR A 135 9.18 7.11 1.32
C TYR A 135 9.21 6.09 0.17
N PHE A 136 8.39 5.05 0.26
CA PHE A 136 8.07 4.17 -0.86
C PHE A 136 6.69 4.53 -1.40
N LEU A 137 6.65 5.15 -2.56
CA LEU A 137 5.43 5.63 -3.20
C LEU A 137 4.99 4.65 -4.28
N GLY A 138 3.77 4.15 -4.19
CA GLY A 138 3.21 3.31 -5.22
C GLY A 138 3.06 4.08 -6.54
N TYR A 139 3.59 3.52 -7.64
CA TYR A 139 3.37 4.06 -8.98
C TYR A 139 2.07 3.51 -9.57
N ALA A 140 1.30 4.35 -10.22
CA ALA A 140 0.17 3.98 -11.06
C ALA A 140 0.11 4.87 -12.30
N PRO A 141 -0.34 4.34 -13.46
CA PRO A 141 -0.58 5.13 -14.67
C PRO A 141 -1.91 5.90 -14.56
N TYR A 142 -2.08 6.64 -13.47
CA TYR A 142 -3.27 7.40 -13.13
C TYR A 142 -2.97 8.90 -13.19
N ILE A 143 -3.91 9.71 -13.69
CA ILE A 143 -3.67 11.15 -13.90
C ILE A 143 -3.40 11.91 -12.59
N TYR A 144 -3.94 11.42 -11.47
CA TYR A 144 -3.70 11.96 -10.13
C TYR A 144 -2.83 11.01 -9.30
N SER A 145 -1.84 10.34 -9.94
CA SER A 145 -0.90 9.46 -9.24
C SER A 145 0.10 10.22 -8.39
N ASN A 146 0.69 9.54 -7.40
CA ASN A 146 1.79 10.07 -6.57
C ASN A 146 2.91 10.66 -7.43
N TYR A 147 3.28 9.98 -8.54
CA TYR A 147 4.29 10.46 -9.46
C TYR A 147 3.88 11.78 -10.14
N ARG A 148 2.66 11.84 -10.69
CA ARG A 148 2.14 13.05 -11.35
C ARG A 148 1.96 14.20 -10.37
N PHE A 149 1.58 13.90 -9.14
CA PHE A 149 1.51 14.91 -8.10
C PHE A 149 2.87 15.59 -7.89
N LEU A 150 3.92 14.81 -7.66
CA LEU A 150 5.26 15.36 -7.45
C LEU A 150 5.82 16.08 -8.69
N GLU A 151 5.42 15.69 -9.90
CA GLU A 151 5.78 16.45 -11.11
C GLU A 151 5.11 17.82 -11.17
N ASN A 152 3.85 17.93 -10.71
CA ASN A 152 3.10 19.20 -10.71
C ASN A 152 3.43 20.09 -9.50
N TYR A 153 3.87 19.51 -8.39
CA TYR A 153 4.16 20.20 -7.13
C TYR A 153 5.58 19.87 -6.66
N PRO A 154 6.62 20.44 -7.32
CA PRO A 154 8.01 20.10 -7.05
C PRO A 154 8.50 20.47 -5.65
N GLU A 155 7.79 21.36 -4.94
CA GLU A 155 8.05 21.73 -3.54
C GLU A 155 7.85 20.59 -2.54
N TYR A 156 7.21 19.47 -2.96
CA TYR A 156 7.07 18.24 -2.18
C TYR A 156 8.10 17.18 -2.53
N LYS A 157 8.93 17.40 -3.56
CA LYS A 157 10.01 16.45 -3.91
C LYS A 157 11.14 16.50 -2.89
N ASN A 158 11.65 15.32 -2.56
CA ASN A 158 12.90 15.18 -1.81
C ASN A 158 13.69 13.95 -2.30
N ASN A 159 14.94 13.82 -1.83
CA ASN A 159 15.84 12.75 -2.27
C ASN A 159 15.54 11.37 -1.66
N ASN A 160 14.59 11.29 -0.72
CA ASN A 160 14.22 10.07 -0.01
C ASN A 160 12.91 9.46 -0.51
N GLN A 161 12.44 9.84 -1.71
CA GLN A 161 11.22 9.33 -2.34
C GLN A 161 11.56 8.30 -3.43
N TYR A 162 11.04 7.10 -3.29
CA TYR A 162 11.29 5.96 -4.17
C TYR A 162 9.98 5.37 -4.66
N PHE A 163 9.89 5.07 -5.96
CA PHE A 163 8.66 4.53 -6.54
C PHE A 163 8.71 3.02 -6.63
N VAL A 164 7.61 2.38 -6.25
CA VAL A 164 7.41 0.94 -6.43
C VAL A 164 6.34 0.73 -7.50
N ASN A 165 6.69 -0.01 -8.55
CA ASN A 165 5.80 -0.32 -9.65
C ASN A 165 5.08 -1.64 -9.41
N TYR A 166 3.88 -1.60 -8.85
CA TYR A 166 3.07 -2.80 -8.67
C TYR A 166 2.46 -3.26 -9.98
N SER A 167 2.54 -4.55 -10.26
CA SER A 167 1.89 -5.15 -11.42
C SER A 167 0.38 -5.23 -11.20
N LEU A 168 -0.37 -4.29 -11.75
CA LEU A 168 -1.82 -4.17 -11.56
C LEU A 168 -2.63 -5.40 -12.00
N ASN A 169 -2.05 -6.24 -12.86
CA ASN A 169 -2.73 -7.40 -13.45
C ASN A 169 -2.27 -8.74 -12.84
N LYS A 170 -1.40 -8.73 -11.84
CA LYS A 170 -0.88 -9.97 -11.24
C LYS A 170 -1.33 -10.04 -9.79
N SER A 171 -2.30 -10.88 -9.49
CA SER A 171 -2.49 -11.36 -8.13
C SER A 171 -1.49 -12.47 -7.83
N LEU A 172 -1.08 -12.55 -6.59
CA LEU A 172 -0.27 -13.68 -6.12
C LEU A 172 -1.13 -14.95 -6.12
N ASP A 173 -0.62 -16.02 -6.72
CA ASP A 173 -1.27 -17.31 -6.74
C ASP A 173 -0.32 -18.43 -6.25
N GLU A 174 -0.86 -19.63 -6.11
CA GLU A 174 -0.12 -20.78 -5.58
C GLU A 174 0.97 -21.30 -6.51
N SER A 175 0.94 -20.96 -7.79
CA SER A 175 1.97 -21.34 -8.77
C SER A 175 3.14 -20.35 -8.84
N SER A 176 2.89 -19.09 -8.52
CA SER A 176 3.83 -17.99 -8.74
C SER A 176 4.46 -17.39 -7.46
N TYR A 177 3.91 -17.71 -6.26
CA TYR A 177 4.38 -17.06 -5.03
C TYR A 177 5.86 -17.37 -4.68
N LEU A 178 6.42 -18.47 -5.18
CA LEU A 178 7.85 -18.80 -4.99
C LEU A 178 8.77 -18.03 -5.97
N ASN A 179 8.22 -17.40 -7.00
CA ASN A 179 9.02 -16.59 -7.91
C ASN A 179 9.47 -15.31 -7.21
N SER A 180 10.78 -15.16 -7.00
CA SER A 180 11.34 -13.98 -6.33
C SER A 180 11.01 -12.65 -7.02
N GLU A 181 10.83 -12.65 -8.35
CA GLU A 181 10.57 -11.42 -9.12
C GLU A 181 9.25 -10.74 -8.73
N VAL A 182 8.26 -11.50 -8.26
CA VAL A 182 6.97 -10.93 -7.82
C VAL A 182 7.05 -10.27 -6.44
N TRP A 183 8.20 -10.36 -5.75
CA TRP A 183 8.44 -9.77 -4.44
C TRP A 183 9.45 -8.61 -4.47
N GLU A 184 10.28 -8.54 -5.50
CA GLU A 184 11.38 -7.58 -5.57
C GLU A 184 10.88 -6.19 -5.96
N ILE A 185 11.02 -5.21 -5.04
CA ILE A 185 10.53 -3.84 -5.21
C ILE A 185 11.34 -3.02 -6.23
N ASP A 186 12.49 -3.52 -6.66
CA ASP A 186 13.29 -2.99 -7.77
C ASP A 186 12.84 -3.51 -9.15
N LYS A 187 11.81 -4.36 -9.16
CA LYS A 187 11.16 -4.90 -10.37
C LYS A 187 9.69 -4.48 -10.44
N SER A 188 8.80 -5.44 -10.65
CA SER A 188 7.35 -5.21 -10.68
C SER A 188 6.66 -6.23 -9.78
N PRO A 189 6.63 -5.99 -8.47
CA PRO A 189 5.97 -6.86 -7.53
C PRO A 189 4.47 -6.98 -7.82
N PHE A 190 3.83 -8.02 -7.27
CA PHE A 190 2.40 -8.25 -7.47
C PHE A 190 1.54 -7.10 -6.92
N SER A 191 0.33 -6.99 -7.48
CA SER A 191 -0.62 -5.94 -7.10
C SER A 191 -1.03 -6.01 -5.63
N VAL A 192 -1.22 -4.85 -5.04
CA VAL A 192 -1.62 -4.71 -3.64
C VAL A 192 -3.13 -4.53 -3.52
N ARG A 193 -3.78 -5.36 -2.70
CA ARG A 193 -5.17 -5.17 -2.25
C ARG A 193 -5.24 -4.35 -0.95
N THR A 194 -4.13 -4.27 -0.25
CA THR A 194 -3.94 -3.43 0.92
C THR A 194 -2.48 -2.98 0.97
N VAL A 195 -2.25 -1.77 1.45
CA VAL A 195 -0.90 -1.21 1.61
C VAL A 195 -0.01 -2.04 2.53
N ILE A 196 -0.60 -2.86 3.42
CA ILE A 196 0.14 -3.77 4.30
C ILE A 196 0.96 -4.77 3.49
N TYR A 197 0.46 -5.23 2.33
CA TYR A 197 1.24 -6.11 1.45
C TYR A 197 2.53 -5.43 0.99
N SER A 198 2.46 -4.15 0.59
CA SER A 198 3.63 -3.37 0.22
C SER A 198 4.63 -3.30 1.36
N ALA A 199 4.16 -3.06 2.57
CA ALA A 199 5.03 -2.96 3.74
C ALA A 199 5.72 -4.29 4.06
N ILE A 200 5.00 -5.41 4.00
CA ILE A 200 5.58 -6.74 4.17
C ILE A 200 6.59 -7.04 3.04
N GLN A 201 6.29 -6.72 1.78
CA GLN A 201 7.21 -6.90 0.66
C GLN A 201 8.50 -6.10 0.86
N VAL A 202 8.40 -4.83 1.25
CA VAL A 202 9.56 -3.97 1.53
C VAL A 202 10.38 -4.54 2.67
N ALA A 203 9.76 -4.94 3.79
CA ALA A 203 10.46 -5.51 4.94
C ALA A 203 11.20 -6.82 4.59
N ILE A 204 10.55 -7.74 3.85
CA ILE A 204 11.20 -8.98 3.36
C ILE A 204 12.36 -8.65 2.42
N TYR A 205 12.18 -7.70 1.49
CA TYR A 205 13.21 -7.28 0.54
C TYR A 205 14.42 -6.66 1.24
N MET A 206 14.18 -5.90 2.31
CA MET A 206 15.24 -5.33 3.14
C MET A 206 15.94 -6.37 4.04
N GLY A 207 15.45 -7.63 4.07
CA GLY A 207 16.10 -8.73 4.79
C GLY A 207 15.71 -8.84 6.26
N CYS A 208 14.59 -8.25 6.67
CA CYS A 208 14.12 -8.36 8.06
C CYS A 208 13.83 -9.82 8.42
N LYS A 209 14.26 -10.22 9.64
CA LYS A 209 14.07 -11.57 10.16
C LYS A 209 12.70 -11.77 10.82
N GLU A 210 12.20 -10.72 11.45
CA GLU A 210 10.90 -10.72 12.13
C GLU A 210 10.11 -9.48 11.72
N ILE A 211 8.83 -9.65 11.41
CA ILE A 211 7.91 -8.57 11.04
C ILE A 211 6.72 -8.62 11.98
N TYR A 212 6.44 -7.51 12.64
CA TYR A 212 5.33 -7.36 13.59
C TYR A 212 4.29 -6.39 13.02
N LEU A 213 3.06 -6.87 12.82
CA LEU A 213 1.94 -6.07 12.32
C LEU A 213 1.18 -5.42 13.47
N ILE A 214 0.97 -4.11 13.43
CA ILE A 214 0.24 -3.32 14.44
C ILE A 214 -0.86 -2.54 13.73
N GLY A 215 -2.09 -2.56 14.26
CA GLY A 215 -3.23 -1.87 13.66
C GLY A 215 -3.75 -2.51 12.37
N CYS A 216 -3.50 -3.81 12.18
CA CYS A 216 -3.99 -4.59 11.03
C CYS A 216 -5.29 -5.32 11.40
N ASP A 217 -6.32 -4.58 11.72
CA ASP A 217 -7.59 -5.09 12.28
C ASP A 217 -8.34 -5.97 11.29
N HIS A 218 -8.57 -5.48 10.07
CA HIS A 218 -9.34 -6.16 9.02
C HIS A 218 -10.70 -6.67 9.50
N ASP A 219 -11.42 -5.89 10.29
CA ASP A 219 -12.68 -6.27 10.94
C ASP A 219 -13.92 -5.65 10.28
N TYR A 220 -13.82 -5.27 9.01
CA TYR A 220 -14.91 -4.63 8.25
C TYR A 220 -16.24 -5.39 8.26
N LEU A 221 -16.23 -6.72 8.46
CA LEU A 221 -17.44 -7.53 8.55
C LEU A 221 -18.16 -7.37 9.90
N ASN A 222 -17.52 -6.83 10.92
CA ASN A 222 -18.15 -6.56 12.22
C ASN A 222 -19.12 -5.38 12.16
N ASP A 223 -18.98 -4.52 11.16
CA ASP A 223 -19.87 -3.39 10.95
C ASP A 223 -20.90 -3.69 9.86
N THR A 224 -22.06 -4.14 10.26
CA THR A 224 -23.20 -4.38 9.36
C THR A 224 -23.85 -3.10 8.85
N SER A 225 -23.65 -1.98 9.54
CA SER A 225 -24.18 -0.66 9.14
C SER A 225 -23.34 -0.02 8.02
N ARG A 226 -22.08 -0.48 7.86
CA ARG A 226 -21.11 0.06 6.89
C ARG A 226 -20.82 1.55 7.05
N VAL A 227 -21.00 2.07 8.24
CA VAL A 227 -20.84 3.50 8.57
C VAL A 227 -19.64 3.70 9.50
N THR A 228 -19.13 2.65 10.11
CA THR A 228 -18.04 2.74 11.08
C THR A 228 -16.74 3.15 10.42
N ASN A 229 -16.06 4.09 11.04
CA ASN A 229 -14.70 4.46 10.65
C ASN A 229 -13.73 3.31 10.96
N HIS A 230 -13.14 2.74 9.92
CA HIS A 230 -12.18 1.64 9.99
C HIS A 230 -10.74 2.09 10.26
N HIS A 231 -10.54 3.37 10.60
CA HIS A 231 -9.25 3.96 10.90
C HIS A 231 -9.22 4.56 12.32
N PHE A 232 -8.03 4.74 12.87
CA PHE A 232 -7.87 5.38 14.19
C PHE A 232 -8.12 6.90 14.13
N TYR A 233 -8.01 7.53 12.98
CA TYR A 233 -8.29 8.95 12.73
C TYR A 233 -9.72 9.15 12.22
N LYS A 234 -10.22 10.38 12.28
CA LYS A 234 -11.50 10.74 11.68
C LYS A 234 -11.33 10.95 10.16
N GLU A 235 -12.32 10.57 9.38
CA GLU A 235 -12.26 10.70 7.91
C GLU A 235 -12.12 12.14 7.42
N GLU A 236 -12.61 13.11 8.20
CA GLU A 236 -12.44 14.54 7.93
C GLU A 236 -10.99 15.00 8.01
N GLU A 237 -10.17 14.31 8.79
CA GLU A 237 -8.74 14.59 8.98
C GLU A 237 -7.87 13.94 7.90
N GLY A 238 -8.42 12.96 7.17
CA GLY A 238 -7.70 12.14 6.21
C GLY A 238 -8.38 12.03 4.86
N ILE A 239 -7.89 11.10 4.05
CA ILE A 239 -8.56 10.66 2.81
C ILE A 239 -9.47 9.50 3.18
N SER A 240 -10.74 9.58 2.75
CA SER A 240 -11.75 8.56 3.03
C SER A 240 -11.98 7.66 1.82
N ASP A 241 -12.00 6.35 2.05
CA ASP A 241 -12.52 5.36 1.09
C ASP A 241 -13.94 4.91 1.49
N ALA A 242 -14.60 5.54 2.47
CA ALA A 242 -15.88 5.11 3.01
C ALA A 242 -16.96 4.98 1.95
N GLU A 243 -17.05 5.95 1.02
CA GLU A 243 -18.02 5.88 -0.08
C GLU A 243 -17.77 4.66 -0.97
N HIS A 244 -16.52 4.35 -1.29
CA HIS A 244 -16.16 3.18 -2.08
C HIS A 244 -16.48 1.88 -1.33
N LEU A 245 -16.11 1.79 -0.06
CA LEU A 245 -16.36 0.61 0.78
C LEU A 245 -17.85 0.39 1.06
N SER A 246 -18.63 1.46 1.23
CA SER A 246 -20.09 1.38 1.46
C SER A 246 -20.84 0.80 0.26
N SER A 247 -20.27 0.89 -0.94
CA SER A 247 -20.85 0.30 -2.16
C SER A 247 -20.71 -1.22 -2.24
N PHE A 248 -19.89 -1.85 -1.39
CA PHE A 248 -19.65 -3.29 -1.43
C PHE A 248 -20.87 -4.07 -0.91
N THR A 249 -21.32 -5.04 -1.70
CA THR A 249 -22.29 -6.04 -1.23
C THR A 249 -21.62 -7.00 -0.24
N THR A 250 -22.42 -7.73 0.53
CA THR A 250 -21.90 -8.77 1.44
C THR A 250 -21.11 -9.84 0.68
N GLU A 251 -21.58 -10.26 -0.50
CA GLU A 251 -20.87 -11.17 -1.39
C GLU A 251 -19.48 -10.61 -1.76
N ARG A 252 -19.42 -9.33 -2.15
CA ARG A 252 -18.16 -8.66 -2.49
C ARG A 252 -17.20 -8.61 -1.30
N TRP A 253 -17.70 -8.40 -0.08
CA TRP A 253 -16.88 -8.46 1.12
C TRP A 253 -16.31 -9.85 1.35
N PHE A 254 -17.08 -10.94 1.21
CA PHE A 254 -16.54 -12.30 1.32
C PHE A 254 -15.49 -12.60 0.26
N GLU A 255 -15.68 -12.15 -0.98
CA GLU A 255 -14.69 -12.29 -2.04
C GLU A 255 -13.39 -11.55 -1.69
N GLU A 256 -13.48 -10.28 -1.24
CA GLU A 256 -12.31 -9.49 -0.84
C GLU A 256 -11.57 -10.11 0.36
N TYR A 257 -12.30 -10.64 1.35
CA TYR A 257 -11.69 -11.36 2.47
C TYR A 257 -10.98 -12.63 1.99
N TYR A 258 -11.63 -13.44 1.17
CA TYR A 258 -11.03 -14.65 0.62
C TYR A 258 -9.69 -14.35 -0.07
N PHE A 259 -9.66 -13.41 -0.99
CA PHE A 259 -8.43 -13.06 -1.71
C PHE A 259 -7.38 -12.44 -0.77
N ARG A 260 -7.81 -11.63 0.19
CA ARG A 260 -6.91 -10.99 1.15
C ARG A 260 -6.25 -12.01 2.07
N TRP A 261 -7.00 -12.95 2.62
CA TRP A 261 -6.46 -14.03 3.44
C TRP A 261 -5.57 -14.99 2.63
N LYS A 262 -6.00 -15.35 1.44
CA LYS A 262 -5.18 -16.15 0.52
C LYS A 262 -3.81 -15.50 0.27
N GLN A 263 -3.78 -14.21 -0.04
CA GLN A 263 -2.52 -13.49 -0.29
C GLN A 263 -1.65 -13.42 0.97
N TYR A 264 -2.21 -13.13 2.15
CA TYR A 264 -1.44 -13.17 3.41
C TYR A 264 -0.84 -14.55 3.68
N ARG A 265 -1.59 -15.62 3.43
CA ARG A 265 -1.07 -16.99 3.56
C ARG A 265 0.13 -17.24 2.64
N LEU A 266 0.06 -16.85 1.38
CA LEU A 266 1.17 -16.99 0.44
C LEU A 266 2.36 -16.12 0.82
N MET A 267 2.12 -14.91 1.34
CA MET A 267 3.17 -14.04 1.87
C MET A 267 3.88 -14.67 3.07
N LYS A 268 3.12 -15.27 4.00
CA LYS A 268 3.68 -16.00 5.14
C LYS A 268 4.59 -17.14 4.68
N GLN A 269 4.12 -17.93 3.71
CA GLN A 269 4.90 -19.05 3.15
C GLN A 269 6.18 -18.55 2.46
N TYR A 270 6.10 -17.48 1.67
CA TYR A 270 7.28 -16.89 1.04
C TYR A 270 8.26 -16.34 2.07
N ALA A 271 7.79 -15.59 3.07
CA ALA A 271 8.62 -15.07 4.15
C ALA A 271 9.41 -16.19 4.84
N GLN A 272 8.77 -17.33 5.12
CA GLN A 272 9.42 -18.49 5.71
C GLN A 272 10.56 -19.03 4.84
N THR A 273 10.43 -19.04 3.50
CA THR A 273 11.51 -19.45 2.59
C THR A 273 12.71 -18.49 2.64
N LYS A 274 12.52 -17.27 3.14
CA LYS A 274 13.58 -16.26 3.34
C LYS A 274 14.10 -16.23 4.79
N GLY A 275 13.67 -17.16 5.64
CA GLY A 275 14.02 -17.15 7.07
C GLY A 275 13.36 -16.01 7.85
N CYS A 276 12.32 -15.39 7.28
CA CYS A 276 11.56 -14.31 7.91
C CYS A 276 10.27 -14.85 8.54
N GLN A 277 9.96 -14.41 9.76
CA GLN A 277 8.71 -14.71 10.46
C GLN A 277 7.84 -13.46 10.54
N ILE A 278 6.53 -13.64 10.34
CA ILE A 278 5.56 -12.54 10.45
C ILE A 278 4.62 -12.85 11.61
N PHE A 279 4.45 -11.87 12.49
CA PHE A 279 3.59 -11.93 13.68
C PHE A 279 2.52 -10.84 13.61
N ASN A 280 1.35 -11.11 14.21
CA ASN A 280 0.31 -10.11 14.38
C ASN A 280 0.31 -9.61 15.82
N ALA A 281 0.79 -8.37 16.03
CA ALA A 281 0.78 -7.67 17.31
C ALA A 281 -0.40 -6.67 17.44
N THR A 282 -1.37 -6.75 16.53
CA THR A 282 -2.62 -5.96 16.59
C THR A 282 -3.46 -6.43 17.77
N GLN A 283 -3.96 -5.50 18.57
CA GLN A 283 -4.90 -5.80 19.65
C GLN A 283 -6.30 -6.08 19.07
N GLY A 284 -6.77 -7.32 19.12
CA GLY A 284 -8.04 -7.71 18.50
C GLY A 284 -7.96 -7.87 16.97
N GLY A 285 -9.04 -7.51 16.27
CA GLY A 285 -9.16 -7.65 14.83
C GLY A 285 -9.31 -9.09 14.34
N MET A 286 -9.61 -9.27 13.06
CA MET A 286 -9.90 -10.58 12.45
C MET A 286 -8.70 -11.27 11.81
N LEU A 287 -7.59 -10.55 11.57
CA LEU A 287 -6.41 -11.12 10.90
C LEU A 287 -5.75 -12.21 11.75
N ASP A 288 -5.93 -13.47 11.36
CA ASP A 288 -5.49 -14.69 12.07
C ASP A 288 -4.47 -15.54 11.29
N VAL A 289 -4.06 -15.10 10.11
CA VAL A 289 -3.08 -15.83 9.27
C VAL A 289 -1.71 -15.93 9.94
N PHE A 290 -1.33 -14.91 10.71
CA PHE A 290 -0.04 -14.84 11.41
C PHE A 290 -0.22 -15.16 12.91
N PRO A 291 0.77 -15.80 13.55
CA PRO A 291 0.75 -16.00 14.99
C PRO A 291 0.55 -14.67 15.73
N ARG A 292 -0.32 -14.66 16.73
CA ARG A 292 -0.58 -13.47 17.55
C ARG A 292 0.42 -13.37 18.69
N VAL A 293 0.88 -12.16 18.94
CA VAL A 293 1.74 -11.79 20.07
C VAL A 293 1.23 -10.47 20.65
N THR A 294 1.59 -10.15 21.89
CA THR A 294 1.35 -8.82 22.44
C THR A 294 2.55 -7.92 22.17
N LEU A 295 2.30 -6.64 21.90
CA LEU A 295 3.38 -5.67 21.64
C LEU A 295 4.33 -5.58 22.86
N GLU A 296 3.77 -5.56 24.06
CA GLU A 296 4.51 -5.51 25.31
C GLU A 296 5.48 -6.69 25.46
N SER A 297 5.02 -7.92 25.12
CA SER A 297 5.87 -9.10 25.19
C SER A 297 7.01 -9.10 24.17
N VAL A 298 6.82 -8.42 23.04
CA VAL A 298 7.84 -8.27 22.00
C VAL A 298 8.88 -7.22 22.41
N LEU A 299 8.44 -6.09 22.98
CA LEU A 299 9.33 -5.02 23.40
C LEU A 299 10.16 -5.39 24.64
N SER A 300 9.59 -6.17 25.56
CA SER A 300 10.31 -6.61 26.77
C SER A 300 11.48 -7.56 26.51
N LYS A 301 11.49 -8.31 25.41
CA LYS A 301 12.59 -9.22 25.02
C LYS A 301 13.92 -8.53 24.72
N ASN A 302 13.97 -7.21 24.69
CA ASN A 302 15.21 -6.43 24.47
C ASN A 302 15.80 -5.88 25.76
N LEU A 303 15.20 -6.18 26.91
CA LEU A 303 15.67 -5.68 28.21
C LEU A 303 16.58 -6.70 28.95
N ASP A 304 16.77 -7.86 28.35
CA ASP A 304 17.68 -8.94 28.79
C ASP A 304 18.89 -9.03 27.83
#